data_cd2a3cd151268320dec7cb018d8ec6e6
#
_entry.id   cd2a3cd151268320dec7cb018d8ec6e6
#
_cell.length_a   1.000
_cell.length_b   1.000
_cell.length_c   1.000
_cell.angle_alpha   90.00
_cell.angle_beta   90.00
_cell.angle_gamma   90.00
#
_symmetry.space_group_name_H-M   'P 1'
#
loop_
_entity.id
_entity.type
_entity.pdbx_description
1 polymer ?
#
loop_
_entity_poly.entity_id
_entity_poly.type
_entity_poly.pdbx_seq_one_letter_code
_entity_poly.pdbx_strand_id
1 'polypeptide(L)'
;MTNNTAVEQLSTDVLVVGGGPAGTWAAIKAAEAGVDVILADKGYTGASGATASVGTGVWYVDDVPELREAAMASRESLGGHLADREWMTRVLDETHARMDELADVERYPFPVDAAGRSIRDDLQGPEYMRRQRLRVQRLGVRILGHTPAVELLVDDDGVVSGAAVLDRASGRTLRVEAAAVVLAAGGCAFQSKTLGVTSTRVTAHSWRWRRERPCRAWSSPTRMRSR
;
A
#
# COMPACT_ATOMS: atom_id res chain seq x y z
N MET A 1 30.11 13.87 -27.00
CA MET A 1 30.08 12.47 -26.56
C MET A 1 28.71 12.20 -26.07
N THR A 2 27.82 11.64 -26.89
CA THR A 2 26.47 11.27 -26.53
C THR A 2 26.54 9.96 -25.76
N ASN A 3 26.47 10.05 -24.43
CA ASN A 3 26.27 8.87 -23.59
C ASN A 3 24.88 8.27 -23.90
N ASN A 4 24.85 7.36 -24.84
CA ASN A 4 23.70 6.51 -25.09
C ASN A 4 23.62 5.48 -23.94
N THR A 5 23.18 5.94 -22.76
CA THR A 5 22.92 5.05 -21.62
C THR A 5 21.63 4.31 -21.97
N ALA A 6 21.76 3.09 -22.47
CA ALA A 6 20.62 2.20 -22.65
C ALA A 6 19.82 2.18 -21.36
N VAL A 7 18.54 2.55 -21.43
CA VAL A 7 17.64 2.47 -20.29
C VAL A 7 17.43 0.99 -20.02
N GLU A 8 17.80 0.56 -18.83
CA GLU A 8 17.58 -0.85 -18.41
C GLU A 8 16.09 -1.11 -18.34
N GLN A 9 15.66 -2.17 -19.00
CA GLN A 9 14.26 -2.56 -19.09
C GLN A 9 14.01 -3.80 -18.24
N LEU A 10 12.98 -3.76 -17.44
CA LEU A 10 12.46 -4.86 -16.63
C LEU A 10 11.02 -5.12 -17.02
N SER A 11 10.57 -6.36 -16.90
CA SER A 11 9.16 -6.74 -17.09
C SER A 11 8.66 -7.57 -15.92
N THR A 12 7.37 -7.49 -15.63
CA THR A 12 6.70 -8.23 -14.57
C THR A 12 5.19 -8.27 -14.86
N ASP A 13 4.45 -9.18 -14.22
CA ASP A 13 2.98 -9.16 -14.31
C ASP A 13 2.41 -8.01 -13.49
N VAL A 14 2.90 -7.81 -12.26
CA VAL A 14 2.41 -6.76 -11.36
C VAL A 14 3.57 -5.91 -10.84
N LEU A 15 3.49 -4.61 -11.08
CA LEU A 15 4.36 -3.63 -10.45
C LEU A 15 3.65 -3.00 -9.26
N VAL A 16 4.21 -3.14 -8.06
CA VAL A 16 3.74 -2.47 -6.85
C VAL A 16 4.63 -1.28 -6.54
N VAL A 17 4.04 -0.09 -6.43
CA VAL A 17 4.75 1.15 -6.12
C VAL A 17 4.48 1.56 -4.67
N GLY A 18 5.50 1.40 -3.82
CA GLY A 18 5.47 1.68 -2.40
C GLY A 18 5.51 0.43 -1.53
N GLY A 19 6.46 0.37 -0.60
CA GLY A 19 6.73 -0.77 0.28
C GLY A 19 6.13 -0.63 1.69
N GLY A 20 5.06 0.17 1.85
CA GLY A 20 4.26 0.24 3.07
C GLY A 20 3.28 -0.93 3.20
N PRO A 21 2.38 -0.93 4.24
CA PRO A 21 1.43 -2.02 4.47
C PRO A 21 0.60 -2.38 3.24
N ALA A 22 0.01 -1.38 2.57
CA ALA A 22 -0.81 -1.61 1.39
C ALA A 22 -0.02 -2.28 0.25
N GLY A 23 1.22 -1.81 0.00
CA GLY A 23 2.06 -2.38 -1.07
C GLY A 23 2.57 -3.77 -0.73
N THR A 24 2.99 -4.02 0.50
CA THR A 24 3.46 -5.35 0.91
C THR A 24 2.32 -6.38 0.87
N TRP A 25 1.11 -6.03 1.34
CA TRP A 25 -0.05 -6.92 1.21
C TRP A 25 -0.42 -7.18 -0.25
N ALA A 26 -0.41 -6.15 -1.10
CA ALA A 26 -0.68 -6.31 -2.54
C ALA A 26 0.35 -7.25 -3.19
N ALA A 27 1.64 -7.04 -2.89
CA ALA A 27 2.71 -7.88 -3.42
C ALA A 27 2.60 -9.34 -2.94
N ILE A 28 2.28 -9.55 -1.65
CA ILE A 28 2.06 -10.88 -1.07
C ILE A 28 0.92 -11.59 -1.79
N LYS A 29 -0.25 -10.93 -1.91
CA LYS A 29 -1.42 -11.56 -2.51
C LYS A 29 -1.26 -11.83 -4.01
N ALA A 30 -0.59 -10.95 -4.73
CA ALA A 30 -0.25 -11.20 -6.13
C ALA A 30 0.71 -12.38 -6.29
N ALA A 31 1.79 -12.43 -5.49
CA ALA A 31 2.73 -13.54 -5.54
C ALA A 31 2.11 -14.88 -5.12
N GLU A 32 1.22 -14.89 -4.12
CA GLU A 32 0.44 -16.08 -3.73
C GLU A 32 -0.51 -16.55 -4.85
N ALA A 33 -0.95 -15.64 -5.72
CA ALA A 33 -1.72 -15.99 -6.92
C ALA A 33 -0.85 -16.52 -8.07
N GLY A 34 0.47 -16.61 -7.88
CA GLY A 34 1.40 -17.23 -8.82
C GLY A 34 1.86 -16.33 -9.96
N VAL A 35 1.74 -15.00 -9.82
CA VAL A 35 2.22 -14.04 -10.83
C VAL A 35 3.54 -13.40 -10.40
N ASP A 36 4.34 -12.98 -11.38
CA ASP A 36 5.59 -12.27 -11.13
C ASP A 36 5.35 -10.86 -10.60
N VAL A 37 6.05 -10.48 -9.53
CA VAL A 37 5.86 -9.19 -8.86
C VAL A 37 7.18 -8.46 -8.68
N ILE A 38 7.20 -7.20 -9.09
CA ILE A 38 8.23 -6.23 -8.72
C ILE A 38 7.62 -5.22 -7.73
N LEU A 39 8.29 -5.00 -6.59
CA LEU A 39 7.94 -3.98 -5.63
C LEU A 39 9.00 -2.88 -5.63
N ALA A 40 8.66 -1.69 -6.08
CA ALA A 40 9.54 -0.52 -6.08
C ALA A 40 9.24 0.38 -4.89
N ASP A 41 10.23 0.62 -4.03
CA ASP A 41 10.10 1.50 -2.88
C ASP A 41 11.15 2.60 -2.93
N LYS A 42 10.73 3.85 -2.64
CA LYS A 42 11.63 5.01 -2.54
C LYS A 42 12.65 4.91 -1.41
N GLY A 43 12.42 4.08 -0.42
CA GLY A 43 13.28 3.81 0.70
C GLY A 43 13.58 2.32 0.85
N TYR A 44 13.80 1.90 2.08
CA TYR A 44 14.02 0.51 2.41
C TYR A 44 12.71 -0.12 2.85
N THR A 45 12.14 -1.01 2.03
CA THR A 45 10.90 -1.73 2.36
C THR A 45 11.02 -2.42 3.72
N GLY A 46 10.08 -2.16 4.60
CA GLY A 46 10.11 -2.68 5.97
C GLY A 46 10.69 -1.72 7.02
N ALA A 47 11.31 -0.61 6.59
CA ALA A 47 11.82 0.42 7.50
C ALA A 47 11.49 1.84 7.06
N SER A 48 10.99 2.02 5.83
CA SER A 48 10.57 3.32 5.30
C SER A 48 9.06 3.54 5.47
N GLY A 49 8.66 4.82 5.55
CA GLY A 49 7.26 5.23 5.65
C GLY A 49 6.72 5.36 7.07
N ALA A 50 5.50 5.86 7.19
CA ALA A 50 4.88 6.20 8.46
C ALA A 50 4.71 4.98 9.38
N THR A 51 4.18 3.89 8.87
CA THR A 51 3.89 2.68 9.65
C THR A 51 5.14 2.07 10.29
N ALA A 52 6.28 2.07 9.58
CA ALA A 52 7.51 1.49 10.10
C ALA A 52 8.12 2.23 11.30
N SER A 53 7.66 3.45 11.58
CA SER A 53 8.24 4.32 12.61
C SER A 53 7.46 4.37 13.91
N VAL A 54 6.21 3.91 13.93
CA VAL A 54 5.29 4.06 15.07
C VAL A 54 4.37 2.84 15.19
N GLY A 55 3.55 2.81 16.24
CA GLY A 55 2.43 1.89 16.35
C GLY A 55 1.39 2.14 15.25
N THR A 56 0.69 1.10 14.88
CA THR A 56 -0.33 1.14 13.83
C THR A 56 -1.64 0.60 14.36
N GLY A 57 -2.58 1.51 14.61
CA GLY A 57 -3.95 1.13 14.96
C GLY A 57 -4.63 0.43 13.78
N VAL A 58 -5.30 -0.67 14.06
CA VAL A 58 -6.04 -1.47 13.10
C VAL A 58 -7.51 -1.44 13.48
N TRP A 59 -8.37 -1.21 12.50
CA TRP A 59 -9.81 -1.28 12.75
C TRP A 59 -10.26 -2.73 12.82
N TYR A 60 -9.83 -3.39 13.90
CA TYR A 60 -10.19 -4.76 14.22
C TYR A 60 -11.40 -4.76 15.15
N VAL A 61 -12.41 -5.55 14.81
CA VAL A 61 -13.62 -5.74 15.61
C VAL A 61 -13.97 -7.22 15.54
N ASP A 62 -14.22 -7.82 16.68
CA ASP A 62 -14.64 -9.23 16.74
C ASP A 62 -15.86 -9.48 15.86
N ASP A 63 -15.99 -10.70 15.34
CA ASP A 63 -17.10 -11.09 14.47
C ASP A 63 -18.40 -11.30 15.25
N VAL A 64 -18.84 -10.22 15.90
CA VAL A 64 -20.09 -10.13 16.65
C VAL A 64 -20.94 -9.03 16.02
N PRO A 65 -22.13 -9.34 15.48
CA PRO A 65 -22.93 -8.37 14.72
C PRO A 65 -23.16 -7.05 15.45
N GLU A 66 -23.46 -7.08 16.73
CA GLU A 66 -23.73 -5.90 17.54
C GLU A 66 -22.50 -5.01 17.72
N LEU A 67 -21.32 -5.62 17.89
CA LEU A 67 -20.04 -4.89 18.01
C LEU A 67 -19.67 -4.26 16.68
N ARG A 68 -19.83 -4.98 15.57
CA ARG A 68 -19.56 -4.48 14.22
C ARG A 68 -20.49 -3.34 13.85
N GLU A 69 -21.79 -3.47 14.14
CA GLU A 69 -22.76 -2.40 13.91
C GLU A 69 -22.40 -1.13 14.71
N ALA A 70 -22.09 -1.27 15.99
CA ALA A 70 -21.69 -0.14 16.82
C ALA A 70 -20.40 0.53 16.30
N ALA A 71 -19.41 -0.26 15.87
CA ALA A 71 -18.16 0.24 15.32
C ALA A 71 -18.38 0.98 13.99
N MET A 72 -19.23 0.45 13.11
CA MET A 72 -19.58 1.10 11.84
C MET A 72 -20.34 2.41 12.07
N ALA A 73 -21.33 2.42 12.95
CA ALA A 73 -22.11 3.62 13.29
C ALA A 73 -21.19 4.72 13.86
N SER A 74 -20.25 4.36 14.73
CA SER A 74 -19.27 5.30 15.28
C SER A 74 -18.39 5.93 14.18
N ARG A 75 -17.86 5.12 13.25
CA ARG A 75 -17.03 5.62 12.16
C ARG A 75 -17.81 6.45 11.15
N GLU A 76 -19.04 6.07 10.87
CA GLU A 76 -19.95 6.80 9.99
C GLU A 76 -20.26 8.20 10.56
N SER A 77 -20.55 8.29 11.86
CA SER A 77 -20.76 9.56 12.56
C SER A 77 -19.52 10.47 12.50
N LEU A 78 -18.32 9.92 12.78
CA LEU A 78 -17.06 10.66 12.70
C LEU A 78 -16.75 11.13 11.28
N GLY A 79 -17.14 10.34 10.27
CA GLY A 79 -16.94 10.62 8.85
C GLY A 79 -18.04 11.51 8.23
N GLY A 80 -18.94 12.09 9.01
CA GLY A 80 -20.02 12.93 8.51
C GLY A 80 -21.02 12.17 7.63
N HIS A 81 -21.23 10.89 7.89
CA HIS A 81 -22.13 9.99 7.15
C HIS A 81 -21.83 9.86 5.65
N LEU A 82 -20.56 10.03 5.27
CA LEU A 82 -20.09 9.86 3.88
C LEU A 82 -19.59 8.43 3.57
N ALA A 83 -19.55 7.57 4.58
CA ALA A 83 -19.06 6.22 4.43
C ALA A 83 -20.10 5.30 3.78
N ASP A 84 -19.61 4.31 3.07
CA ASP A 84 -20.41 3.22 2.50
C ASP A 84 -20.32 2.00 3.43
N ARG A 85 -21.45 1.56 3.97
CA ARG A 85 -21.52 0.47 4.94
C ARG A 85 -21.15 -0.90 4.35
N GLU A 86 -21.43 -1.13 3.08
CA GLU A 86 -21.01 -2.35 2.42
C GLU A 86 -19.48 -2.46 2.37
N TRP A 87 -18.80 -1.34 2.03
CA TRP A 87 -17.35 -1.27 2.10
C TRP A 87 -16.81 -1.39 3.53
N MET A 88 -17.47 -0.81 4.52
CA MET A 88 -17.08 -0.97 5.92
C MET A 88 -17.12 -2.43 6.35
N THR A 89 -18.17 -3.16 5.99
CA THR A 89 -18.30 -4.60 6.27
C THR A 89 -17.15 -5.38 5.64
N ARG A 90 -16.89 -5.17 4.35
CA ARG A 90 -15.76 -5.81 3.65
C ARG A 90 -14.41 -5.51 4.31
N VAL A 91 -14.20 -4.27 4.76
CA VAL A 91 -12.96 -3.89 5.46
C VAL A 91 -12.84 -4.62 6.78
N LEU A 92 -13.93 -4.77 7.56
CA LEU A 92 -13.90 -5.51 8.82
C LEU A 92 -13.61 -7.00 8.58
N ASP A 93 -14.25 -7.62 7.58
CA ASP A 93 -14.02 -9.02 7.22
C ASP A 93 -12.57 -9.26 6.79
N GLU A 94 -12.06 -8.43 5.89
CA GLU A 94 -10.67 -8.53 5.43
C GLU A 94 -9.68 -8.25 6.57
N THR A 95 -9.95 -7.28 7.41
CA THR A 95 -9.08 -6.98 8.55
C THR A 95 -9.00 -8.16 9.49
N HIS A 96 -10.14 -8.78 9.82
CA HIS A 96 -10.18 -9.96 10.67
C HIS A 96 -9.35 -11.10 10.07
N ALA A 97 -9.62 -11.44 8.81
CA ALA A 97 -8.89 -12.50 8.09
C ALA A 97 -7.38 -12.22 8.00
N ARG A 98 -6.98 -10.96 7.78
CA ARG A 98 -5.55 -10.60 7.68
C ARG A 98 -4.85 -10.62 9.03
N MET A 99 -5.54 -10.29 10.12
CA MET A 99 -4.95 -10.39 11.47
C MET A 99 -4.78 -11.86 11.90
N ASP A 100 -5.70 -12.75 11.52
CA ASP A 100 -5.54 -14.19 11.69
C ASP A 100 -4.35 -14.70 10.88
N GLU A 101 -4.25 -14.30 9.62
CA GLU A 101 -3.12 -14.66 8.76
C GLU A 101 -1.77 -14.19 9.31
N LEU A 102 -1.71 -12.98 9.88
CA LEU A 102 -0.51 -12.49 10.57
C LEU A 102 -0.12 -13.37 11.77
N ALA A 103 -1.10 -13.82 12.55
CA ALA A 103 -0.87 -14.71 13.66
C ALA A 103 -0.34 -16.07 13.21
N ASP A 104 -1.00 -16.68 12.23
CA ASP A 104 -0.80 -18.08 11.85
C ASP A 104 0.40 -18.25 10.91
N VAL A 105 0.52 -17.40 9.90
CA VAL A 105 1.56 -17.52 8.86
C VAL A 105 2.84 -16.79 9.24
N GLU A 106 2.71 -15.58 9.77
CA GLU A 106 3.87 -14.76 10.11
C GLU A 106 4.26 -14.88 11.59
N ARG A 107 3.44 -15.55 12.40
CA ARG A 107 3.64 -15.71 13.85
C ARG A 107 3.89 -14.37 14.52
N TYR A 108 3.08 -13.39 14.15
CA TYR A 108 3.18 -12.05 14.70
C TYR A 108 2.94 -12.08 16.22
N PRO A 109 3.82 -11.47 17.05
CA PRO A 109 3.73 -11.54 18.49
C PRO A 109 2.68 -10.55 19.02
N PHE A 110 1.41 -10.84 18.81
CA PHE A 110 0.33 -10.03 19.37
C PHE A 110 0.44 -9.96 20.88
N PRO A 111 0.30 -8.76 21.49
CA PRO A 111 0.16 -8.65 22.92
C PRO A 111 -1.07 -9.43 23.39
N VAL A 112 -1.10 -9.81 24.65
CA VAL A 112 -2.26 -10.47 25.27
C VAL A 112 -2.79 -9.60 26.41
N ASP A 113 -4.10 -9.60 26.58
CA ASP A 113 -4.76 -8.93 27.71
C ASP A 113 -4.62 -9.77 29.00
N ALA A 114 -5.17 -9.25 30.10
CA ALA A 114 -5.16 -9.94 31.40
C ALA A 114 -5.91 -11.29 31.40
N ALA A 115 -6.78 -11.52 30.44
CA ALA A 115 -7.50 -12.77 30.24
C ALA A 115 -6.81 -13.73 29.25
N GLY A 116 -5.61 -13.37 28.74
CA GLY A 116 -4.85 -14.16 27.80
C GLY A 116 -5.35 -14.08 26.35
N ARG A 117 -6.23 -13.13 26.01
CA ARG A 117 -6.72 -12.92 24.64
C ARG A 117 -5.78 -12.03 23.86
N SER A 118 -5.50 -12.38 22.60
CA SER A 118 -4.68 -11.55 21.72
C SER A 118 -5.31 -10.21 21.44
N ILE A 119 -4.53 -9.13 21.60
CA ILE A 119 -4.91 -7.77 21.24
C ILE A 119 -4.52 -7.55 19.79
N ARG A 120 -5.50 -7.39 18.87
CA ARG A 120 -5.29 -7.36 17.42
C ARG A 120 -5.60 -6.01 16.78
N ASP A 121 -5.95 -5.02 17.56
CA ASP A 121 -6.29 -3.67 17.11
C ASP A 121 -5.10 -2.71 17.11
N ASP A 122 -3.92 -3.17 17.56
CA ASP A 122 -2.68 -2.39 17.50
C ASP A 122 -1.49 -3.27 17.08
N LEU A 123 -0.69 -2.74 16.16
CA LEU A 123 0.51 -3.37 15.65
C LEU A 123 1.74 -2.55 15.97
N GLN A 124 2.81 -3.20 16.40
CA GLN A 124 4.15 -2.63 16.52
C GLN A 124 4.70 -2.41 15.10
N GLY A 125 4.63 -1.18 14.62
CA GLY A 125 4.96 -0.85 13.22
C GLY A 125 6.30 -1.39 12.72
N PRO A 126 7.43 -1.22 13.46
CA PRO A 126 8.71 -1.76 13.05
C PRO A 126 8.71 -3.28 12.87
N GLU A 127 8.14 -4.03 13.82
CA GLU A 127 8.08 -5.49 13.75
C GLU A 127 7.12 -5.97 12.68
N TYR A 128 5.97 -5.33 12.55
CA TYR A 128 5.00 -5.60 11.50
C TYR A 128 5.63 -5.46 10.12
N MET A 129 6.24 -4.32 9.83
CA MET A 129 6.85 -4.06 8.53
C MET A 129 8.06 -4.94 8.25
N ARG A 130 8.84 -5.30 9.28
CA ARG A 130 9.93 -6.27 9.16
C ARG A 130 9.43 -7.64 8.72
N ARG A 131 8.35 -8.14 9.31
CA ARG A 131 7.73 -9.43 8.96
C ARG A 131 7.14 -9.40 7.56
N GLN A 132 6.41 -8.34 7.22
CA GLN A 132 5.90 -8.13 5.88
C GLN A 132 7.02 -8.22 4.83
N ARG A 133 8.14 -7.54 5.05
CA ARG A 133 9.29 -7.62 4.16
C ARG A 133 9.82 -9.05 4.01
N LEU A 134 9.99 -9.77 5.12
CA LEU A 134 10.48 -11.15 5.10
C LEU A 134 9.54 -12.08 4.32
N ARG A 135 8.22 -11.87 4.43
CA ARG A 135 7.23 -12.65 3.68
C ARG A 135 7.30 -12.33 2.19
N VAL A 136 7.34 -11.06 1.83
CA VAL A 136 7.52 -10.61 0.45
C VAL A 136 8.75 -11.26 -0.18
N GLN A 137 9.88 -11.28 0.54
CA GLN A 137 11.12 -11.93 0.08
C GLN A 137 10.99 -13.45 -0.07
N ARG A 138 10.35 -14.12 0.90
CA ARG A 138 10.13 -15.58 0.84
C ARG A 138 9.23 -16.00 -0.33
N LEU A 139 8.33 -15.15 -0.75
CA LEU A 139 7.46 -15.37 -1.92
C LEU A 139 8.15 -15.06 -3.25
N GLY A 140 9.43 -14.70 -3.25
CA GLY A 140 10.18 -14.46 -4.47
C GLY A 140 9.93 -13.09 -5.13
N VAL A 141 9.21 -12.18 -4.48
CA VAL A 141 8.99 -10.84 -5.01
C VAL A 141 10.30 -10.08 -5.15
N ARG A 142 10.56 -9.51 -6.32
CA ARG A 142 11.73 -8.68 -6.57
C ARG A 142 11.54 -7.29 -5.96
N ILE A 143 12.28 -7.00 -4.89
CA ILE A 143 12.23 -5.69 -4.24
C ILE A 143 13.30 -4.76 -4.82
N LEU A 144 12.88 -3.62 -5.35
CA LEU A 144 13.73 -2.51 -5.76
C LEU A 144 13.70 -1.45 -4.64
N GLY A 145 14.61 -1.56 -3.68
CA GLY A 145 14.76 -0.60 -2.57
C GLY A 145 15.48 0.66 -3.02
N HIS A 146 15.19 1.80 -2.38
CA HIS A 146 15.73 3.12 -2.74
C HIS A 146 15.46 3.54 -4.19
N THR A 147 14.38 2.99 -4.76
CA THR A 147 14.05 3.13 -6.18
C THR A 147 12.63 3.73 -6.32
N PRO A 148 12.50 5.06 -6.15
CA PRO A 148 11.22 5.73 -6.33
C PRO A 148 10.74 5.62 -7.77
N ALA A 149 9.46 5.36 -7.97
CA ALA A 149 8.82 5.56 -9.26
C ALA A 149 8.69 7.08 -9.52
N VAL A 150 9.02 7.49 -10.72
CA VAL A 150 9.06 8.92 -11.12
C VAL A 150 8.03 9.27 -12.17
N GLU A 151 7.59 8.28 -12.96
CA GLU A 151 6.60 8.47 -14.01
C GLU A 151 5.86 7.16 -14.28
N LEU A 152 4.56 7.24 -14.56
CA LEU A 152 3.81 6.09 -15.10
C LEU A 152 4.01 6.00 -16.60
N LEU A 153 4.25 4.79 -17.07
CA LEU A 153 4.26 4.49 -18.50
C LEU A 153 2.83 4.27 -18.97
N VAL A 154 2.50 4.88 -20.09
CA VAL A 154 1.18 4.80 -20.70
C VAL A 154 1.39 4.38 -22.15
N ASP A 155 0.63 3.41 -22.61
CA ASP A 155 0.65 2.95 -23.99
C ASP A 155 -0.12 3.90 -24.93
N ASP A 156 -0.16 3.55 -26.21
CA ASP A 156 -0.80 4.36 -27.25
C ASP A 156 -2.33 4.46 -27.06
N ASP A 157 -2.93 3.49 -26.38
CA ASP A 157 -4.36 3.47 -26.04
C ASP A 157 -4.68 4.26 -24.76
N GLY A 158 -3.66 4.79 -24.08
CA GLY A 158 -3.79 5.54 -22.84
C GLY A 158 -3.92 4.66 -21.58
N VAL A 159 -3.57 3.38 -21.68
CA VAL A 159 -3.57 2.42 -20.58
C VAL A 159 -2.22 2.44 -19.87
N VAL A 160 -2.23 2.36 -18.54
CA VAL A 160 -1.00 2.27 -17.75
C VAL A 160 -0.34 0.92 -17.97
N SER A 161 0.89 0.94 -18.48
CA SER A 161 1.67 -0.24 -18.86
C SER A 161 2.96 -0.41 -18.04
N GLY A 162 3.12 0.34 -16.95
CA GLY A 162 4.28 0.25 -16.08
C GLY A 162 4.67 1.57 -15.43
N ALA A 163 5.94 1.68 -15.03
CA ALA A 163 6.51 2.92 -14.51
C ALA A 163 8.00 3.06 -14.84
N ALA A 164 8.46 4.31 -14.97
CA ALA A 164 9.86 4.65 -14.89
C ALA A 164 10.24 4.80 -13.42
N VAL A 165 11.31 4.15 -12.99
CA VAL A 165 11.80 4.18 -11.61
C VAL A 165 13.26 4.64 -11.61
N LEU A 166 13.64 5.42 -10.58
CA LEU A 166 15.00 5.93 -10.44
C LEU A 166 15.77 5.12 -9.39
N ASP A 167 16.73 4.33 -9.80
CA ASP A 167 17.68 3.73 -8.86
C ASP A 167 18.59 4.83 -8.27
N ARG A 168 18.38 5.16 -7.01
CA ARG A 168 19.12 6.21 -6.32
C ARG A 168 20.58 5.87 -6.03
N ALA A 169 20.92 4.58 -6.03
CA ALA A 169 22.29 4.15 -5.79
C ALA A 169 23.17 4.37 -7.03
N SER A 170 22.66 4.02 -8.20
CA SER A 170 23.38 4.19 -9.46
C SER A 170 23.07 5.50 -10.20
N GLY A 171 21.99 6.20 -9.81
CA GLY A 171 21.47 7.37 -10.53
C GLY A 171 20.80 7.03 -11.86
N ARG A 172 20.60 5.75 -12.18
CA ARG A 172 20.03 5.28 -13.45
C ARG A 172 18.52 5.20 -13.38
N THR A 173 17.86 5.54 -14.47
CA THR A 173 16.43 5.31 -14.65
C THR A 173 16.23 3.92 -15.25
N LEU A 174 15.35 3.13 -14.63
CA LEU A 174 14.92 1.83 -15.10
C LEU A 174 13.50 1.98 -15.65
N ARG A 175 13.18 1.30 -16.73
CA ARG A 175 11.83 1.16 -17.26
C ARG A 175 11.27 -0.19 -16.79
N VAL A 176 10.21 -0.18 -16.00
CA VAL A 176 9.52 -1.39 -15.55
C VAL A 176 8.19 -1.48 -16.28
N GLU A 177 8.08 -2.43 -17.19
CA GLU A 177 6.83 -2.77 -17.87
C GLU A 177 6.04 -3.77 -17.03
N ALA A 178 4.72 -3.58 -16.95
CA ALA A 178 3.85 -4.41 -16.15
C ALA A 178 2.45 -4.49 -16.75
N ALA A 179 1.82 -5.66 -16.66
CA ALA A 179 0.42 -5.83 -17.05
C ALA A 179 -0.54 -5.10 -16.11
N ALA A 180 -0.15 -4.93 -14.83
CA ALA A 180 -0.89 -4.14 -13.85
C ALA A 180 0.04 -3.34 -12.94
N VAL A 181 -0.42 -2.14 -12.51
CA VAL A 181 0.31 -1.29 -11.57
C VAL A 181 -0.54 -1.00 -10.34
N VAL A 182 -0.01 -1.33 -9.16
CA VAL A 182 -0.62 -1.02 -7.87
C VAL A 182 0.07 0.22 -7.27
N LEU A 183 -0.67 1.31 -7.09
CA LEU A 183 -0.18 2.52 -6.46
C LEU A 183 -0.44 2.49 -4.95
N ALA A 184 0.61 2.23 -4.17
CA ALA A 184 0.58 2.13 -2.71
C ALA A 184 1.59 3.11 -2.05
N ALA A 185 1.80 4.28 -2.65
CA ALA A 185 2.86 5.22 -2.29
C ALA A 185 2.65 5.97 -0.96
N GLY A 186 1.56 5.70 -0.24
CA GLY A 186 1.20 6.32 1.03
C GLY A 186 0.57 7.70 0.87
N GLY A 187 0.32 8.36 1.99
CA GLY A 187 -0.31 9.68 2.04
C GLY A 187 0.67 10.84 1.82
N CYS A 188 0.12 12.06 1.72
CA CYS A 188 0.87 13.30 1.47
C CYS A 188 1.15 14.13 2.73
N ALA A 189 1.41 13.48 3.85
CA ALA A 189 1.61 14.14 5.15
C ALA A 189 3.00 14.78 5.34
N PHE A 190 3.84 14.84 4.30
CA PHE A 190 5.21 15.37 4.40
C PHE A 190 5.26 16.85 4.75
N GLN A 191 4.25 17.64 4.37
CA GLN A 191 4.18 19.06 4.70
C GLN A 191 3.83 19.31 6.17
N SER A 192 3.09 18.40 6.80
CA SER A 192 2.71 18.47 8.21
C SER A 192 3.80 17.95 9.16
N LYS A 193 4.98 17.62 8.67
CA LYS A 193 6.10 17.07 9.46
C LYS A 193 5.71 15.88 10.33
N THR A 194 4.76 15.09 9.86
CA THR A 194 4.30 13.89 10.55
C THR A 194 5.44 12.89 10.73
N LEU A 195 5.49 12.25 11.87
CA LEU A 195 6.53 11.29 12.24
C LEU A 195 6.63 10.18 11.17
N GLY A 196 7.86 9.82 10.78
CA GLY A 196 8.13 8.80 9.77
C GLY A 196 7.92 9.21 8.30
N VAL A 197 7.43 10.43 8.04
CA VAL A 197 7.17 10.93 6.67
C VAL A 197 8.03 12.12 6.24
N THR A 198 9.01 12.52 7.02
CA THR A 198 9.91 13.65 6.71
C THR A 198 10.70 13.49 5.41
N SER A 199 10.87 12.26 4.92
CA SER A 199 11.48 11.94 3.63
C SER A 199 10.46 11.58 2.54
N THR A 200 9.16 11.64 2.87
CA THR A 200 8.08 11.21 1.98
C THR A 200 7.67 12.36 1.08
N ARG A 201 8.49 12.69 0.09
CA ARG A 201 8.00 13.45 -1.06
C ARG A 201 6.99 12.58 -1.78
N VAL A 202 5.76 13.06 -1.86
CA VAL A 202 4.69 12.36 -2.54
C VAL A 202 4.96 12.33 -4.03
N THR A 203 5.36 11.20 -4.52
CA THR A 203 5.48 10.99 -5.95
C THR A 203 4.09 10.79 -6.59
N ALA A 204 3.17 10.15 -5.88
CA ALA A 204 1.86 9.80 -6.43
C ALA A 204 0.92 10.99 -6.69
N HIS A 205 1.02 12.09 -5.91
CA HIS A 205 0.21 13.29 -6.14
C HIS A 205 0.83 14.25 -7.15
N SER A 206 2.13 14.17 -7.40
CA SER A 206 2.80 14.95 -8.45
C SER A 206 2.74 14.27 -9.81
N TRP A 207 2.27 13.04 -9.90
CA TRP A 207 1.88 12.43 -11.15
C TRP A 207 0.57 13.04 -11.61
N ARG A 208 0.64 14.31 -11.94
CA ARG A 208 -0.34 14.91 -12.81
C ARG A 208 -0.35 14.04 -14.05
N TRP A 209 -1.43 13.28 -14.20
CA TRP A 209 -1.75 12.68 -15.47
C TRP A 209 -1.61 13.79 -16.50
N ARG A 210 -0.63 13.73 -17.38
CA ARG A 210 -0.45 14.71 -18.43
C ARG A 210 -1.63 14.76 -19.41
N ARG A 211 -2.70 14.05 -19.10
CA ARG A 211 -4.01 14.13 -19.75
C ARG A 211 -5.11 14.16 -18.69
N GLU A 212 -5.64 15.29 -18.44
CA GLU A 212 -6.95 15.78 -17.98
C GLU A 212 -7.99 14.76 -17.42
N ARG A 213 -7.60 13.76 -16.66
CA ARG A 213 -8.55 12.99 -15.85
C ARG A 213 -8.20 13.20 -14.38
N PRO A 214 -9.10 13.87 -13.60
CA PRO A 214 -8.88 13.96 -12.17
C PRO A 214 -8.78 12.54 -11.61
N CYS A 215 -7.71 12.25 -10.85
CA CYS A 215 -7.73 11.11 -9.93
C CYS A 215 -9.00 11.28 -9.10
N ARG A 216 -10.01 10.49 -9.36
CA ARG A 216 -11.13 10.39 -8.44
C ARG A 216 -10.51 9.85 -7.16
N ALA A 217 -10.36 10.71 -6.16
CA ALA A 217 -10.31 10.22 -4.81
C ALA A 217 -11.44 9.20 -4.71
N TRP A 218 -11.19 8.08 -4.09
CA TRP A 218 -12.15 7.02 -3.92
C TRP A 218 -13.29 7.52 -3.04
N SER A 219 -14.16 8.32 -3.65
CA SER A 219 -15.44 8.74 -3.15
C SER A 219 -16.47 7.94 -3.92
N SER A 220 -17.32 7.24 -3.19
CA SER A 220 -18.48 6.48 -3.66
C SER A 220 -19.14 7.13 -4.87
N PRO A 221 -19.65 6.37 -5.84
CA PRO A 221 -20.43 6.92 -6.93
C PRO A 221 -21.83 7.28 -6.42
N THR A 222 -21.96 8.37 -5.68
CA THR A 222 -23.26 8.97 -5.47
C THR A 222 -23.60 9.74 -6.73
N ARG A 223 -24.37 9.10 -7.62
CA ARG A 223 -25.04 9.79 -8.72
C ARG A 223 -25.95 10.87 -8.11
N MET A 224 -25.51 12.11 -8.12
CA MET A 224 -26.46 13.22 -8.05
C MET A 224 -27.30 13.18 -9.33
N ARG A 225 -28.53 12.67 -9.22
CA ARG A 225 -29.56 12.96 -10.21
C ARG A 225 -29.99 14.40 -9.96
N SER A 226 -29.60 15.30 -10.85
CA SER A 226 -30.23 16.60 -10.98
C SER A 226 -31.70 16.39 -11.36
N ARG A 227 -32.60 16.98 -10.59
CA ARG A 227 -33.93 17.42 -11.04
C ARG A 227 -33.84 18.88 -11.44
#